data_d55d06f148c916dc07c51285a4109c5f
#
_entry.id   d55d06f148c916dc07c51285a4109c5f
#
_cell.length_a   1.000
_cell.length_b   1.000
_cell.length_c   1.000
_cell.angle_alpha   90.00
_cell.angle_beta   90.00
_cell.angle_gamma   90.00
#
_symmetry.space_group_name_H-M   'P 1'
#
loop_
_entity.id
_entity.type
_entity.pdbx_description
1 polymer ?
#
loop_
_entity_poly.entity_id
_entity_poly.type
_entity_poly.pdbx_seq_one_letter_code
_entity_poly.pdbx_strand_id
1 'polypeptide(L)'
;EYGPRIAAETTVQTDNPDKARNEGFGLIAGYIFGKNKGKQSIAMTSPVEINSKGETIAMTSPVEVNAASGPMTMRFFMPMSYSMETLPQPLDSRVKLVQLPTTRQAVLRFTGSTSEATVALKTKLLLGGLGSSRWKALGPTSAYFYNPPWTIPFLRTNEVMVEVSND
;
A
#
# COMPACT_ATOMS: atom_id res chain seq x y z
N GLU A 1 10.26 12.75 1.11
CA GLU A 1 11.21 11.66 0.96
C GLU A 1 10.97 10.63 2.07
N TYR A 2 10.96 9.34 1.72
CA TYR A 2 10.81 8.23 2.65
C TYR A 2 12.12 7.45 2.68
N GLY A 3 12.72 7.32 3.86
CA GLY A 3 13.95 6.53 4.06
C GLY A 3 13.73 5.03 3.83
N PRO A 4 14.81 4.23 3.91
CA PRO A 4 14.72 2.78 3.73
C PRO A 4 13.84 2.16 4.81
N ARG A 5 13.00 1.19 4.42
CA ARG A 5 12.01 0.55 5.32
C ARG A 5 11.95 -0.94 5.04
N ILE A 6 11.60 -1.71 6.06
CA ILE A 6 11.29 -3.14 5.91
C ILE A 6 9.77 -3.30 5.95
N ALA A 7 9.23 -4.14 5.09
CA ALA A 7 7.81 -4.47 5.09
C ALA A 7 7.60 -5.99 5.02
N ALA A 8 6.53 -6.45 5.66
CA ALA A 8 5.94 -7.74 5.35
C ALA A 8 4.98 -7.53 4.18
N GLU A 9 5.18 -8.25 3.11
CA GLU A 9 4.47 -8.12 1.84
C GLU A 9 3.74 -9.40 1.50
N THR A 10 2.54 -9.29 0.96
CA THR A 10 1.83 -10.39 0.30
C THR A 10 1.15 -9.90 -0.97
N THR A 11 1.03 -10.80 -1.95
CA THR A 11 0.30 -10.53 -3.19
C THR A 11 -0.82 -11.55 -3.33
N VAL A 12 -2.04 -11.06 -3.46
CA VAL A 12 -3.25 -11.86 -3.63
C VAL A 12 -3.78 -11.68 -5.04
N GLN A 13 -4.04 -12.80 -5.72
CA GLN A 13 -4.62 -12.82 -7.08
C GLN A 13 -6.09 -13.18 -6.98
N THR A 14 -6.97 -12.23 -7.23
CA THR A 14 -8.42 -12.45 -7.30
C THR A 14 -9.08 -11.26 -8.00
N ASP A 15 -10.18 -11.52 -8.68
CA ASP A 15 -10.98 -10.47 -9.33
C ASP A 15 -11.89 -9.72 -8.34
N ASN A 16 -11.89 -10.10 -7.07
CA ASN A 16 -12.66 -9.43 -6.03
C ASN A 16 -11.73 -8.63 -5.09
N PRO A 17 -11.72 -7.29 -5.16
CA PRO A 17 -10.85 -6.43 -4.37
C PRO A 17 -11.04 -6.57 -2.86
N ASP A 18 -12.28 -6.77 -2.39
CA ASP A 18 -12.55 -6.93 -0.96
C ASP A 18 -12.03 -8.27 -0.44
N LYS A 19 -12.17 -9.34 -1.24
CA LYS A 19 -11.58 -10.64 -0.92
C LYS A 19 -10.06 -10.54 -0.87
N ALA A 20 -9.44 -9.88 -1.86
CA ALA A 20 -7.99 -9.67 -1.88
C ALA A 20 -7.51 -8.92 -0.64
N ARG A 21 -8.23 -7.85 -0.26
CA ARG A 21 -7.92 -7.04 0.93
C ARG A 21 -8.01 -7.84 2.21
N ASN A 22 -9.10 -8.59 2.39
CA ASN A 22 -9.32 -9.40 3.59
C ASN A 22 -8.30 -10.55 3.70
N GLU A 23 -8.00 -11.23 2.60
CA GLU A 23 -7.00 -12.30 2.56
C GLU A 23 -5.59 -11.75 2.83
N GLY A 24 -5.19 -10.69 2.14
CA GLY A 24 -3.88 -10.06 2.33
C GLY A 24 -3.68 -9.58 3.77
N PHE A 25 -4.69 -8.91 4.33
CA PHE A 25 -4.67 -8.50 5.74
C PHE A 25 -4.52 -9.71 6.68
N GLY A 26 -5.31 -10.76 6.49
CA GLY A 26 -5.27 -11.96 7.33
C GLY A 26 -3.92 -12.66 7.31
N LEU A 27 -3.25 -12.71 6.15
CA LEU A 27 -1.92 -13.30 5.99
C LEU A 27 -0.86 -12.52 6.77
N ILE A 28 -0.79 -11.19 6.57
CA ILE A 28 0.22 -10.35 7.22
C ILE A 28 -0.08 -10.21 8.72
N ALA A 29 -1.34 -10.04 9.12
CA ALA A 29 -1.73 -10.02 10.52
C ALA A 29 -1.37 -11.34 11.21
N GLY A 30 -1.60 -12.49 10.54
CA GLY A 30 -1.15 -13.78 11.04
C GLY A 30 0.36 -13.82 11.33
N TYR A 31 1.19 -13.31 10.42
CA TYR A 31 2.63 -13.19 10.61
C TYR A 31 2.98 -12.33 11.84
N ILE A 32 2.37 -11.14 11.94
CA ILE A 32 2.62 -10.20 13.04
C ILE A 32 2.21 -10.79 14.39
N PHE A 33 1.09 -11.51 14.45
CA PHE A 33 0.56 -12.10 15.68
C PHE A 33 1.08 -13.52 15.99
N GLY A 34 2.21 -13.92 15.41
CA GLY A 34 2.95 -15.10 15.84
C GLY A 34 2.95 -16.29 14.88
N LYS A 35 2.36 -16.19 13.67
CA LYS A 35 2.55 -17.20 12.60
C LYS A 35 3.93 -17.03 11.94
N ASN A 36 4.98 -17.04 12.78
CA ASN A 36 6.39 -16.90 12.39
C ASN A 36 7.25 -17.87 13.15
N LYS A 37 8.49 -18.07 12.70
CA LYS A 37 9.47 -18.87 13.42
C LYS A 37 9.82 -18.18 14.74
N GLY A 38 9.56 -18.86 15.85
CA GLY A 38 9.75 -18.31 17.19
C GLY A 38 8.46 -17.84 17.87
N LYS A 39 7.30 -17.85 17.18
CA LYS A 39 5.98 -17.44 17.70
C LYS A 39 6.00 -16.06 18.36
N GLN A 40 6.78 -15.13 17.79
CA GLN A 40 6.94 -13.77 18.31
C GLN A 40 5.79 -12.87 17.83
N SER A 41 5.28 -12.04 18.74
CA SER A 41 4.37 -10.96 18.37
C SER A 41 5.17 -9.71 17.99
N ILE A 42 4.88 -9.15 16.83
CA ILE A 42 5.48 -7.91 16.33
C ILE A 42 4.47 -6.79 16.49
N ALA A 43 4.89 -5.63 16.96
CA ALA A 43 4.00 -4.48 17.08
C ALA A 43 3.49 -4.06 15.69
N MET A 44 2.18 -3.92 15.56
CA MET A 44 1.59 -3.41 14.31
C MET A 44 1.91 -1.92 14.17
N THR A 45 2.47 -1.55 13.03
CA THR A 45 2.74 -0.14 12.71
C THR A 45 1.72 0.40 11.71
N SER A 46 1.57 1.69 11.69
CA SER A 46 0.83 2.44 10.66
C SER A 46 1.83 3.13 9.74
N PRO A 47 1.56 3.26 8.46
CA PRO A 47 0.37 2.87 7.71
C PRO A 47 0.41 1.46 7.13
N VAL A 48 -0.76 1.00 6.63
CA VAL A 48 -0.86 -0.15 5.73
C VAL A 48 -0.86 0.36 4.29
N GLU A 49 0.04 -0.15 3.47
CA GLU A 49 0.09 0.15 2.04
C GLU A 49 -0.71 -0.89 1.24
N ILE A 50 -1.56 -0.41 0.34
CA ILE A 50 -2.22 -1.24 -0.67
C ILE A 50 -1.84 -0.70 -2.05
N ASN A 51 -1.31 -1.59 -2.88
CA ASN A 51 -0.94 -1.31 -4.26
C ASN A 51 -1.70 -2.29 -5.17
N SER A 52 -2.55 -1.77 -6.05
CA SER A 52 -3.16 -2.53 -7.13
C SER A 52 -2.34 -2.29 -8.40
N LYS A 53 -1.73 -3.35 -8.94
CA LYS A 53 -1.11 -3.32 -10.27
C LYS A 53 -2.21 -3.25 -11.32
N GLY A 54 -2.81 -2.07 -11.50
CA GLY A 54 -3.52 -1.71 -12.72
C GLY A 54 -2.54 -1.04 -13.68
N GLU A 55 -2.73 -1.28 -14.99
CA GLU A 55 -1.89 -0.75 -16.05
C GLU A 55 -1.56 0.72 -15.90
N THR A 56 -0.32 1.07 -16.24
CA THR A 56 0.13 2.45 -16.46
C THR A 56 -0.73 3.05 -17.56
N ILE A 57 -1.73 3.85 -17.22
CA ILE A 57 -2.54 4.56 -18.21
C ILE A 57 -1.69 5.70 -18.75
N ALA A 58 -1.18 5.52 -19.96
CA ALA A 58 -0.72 6.64 -20.76
C ALA A 58 -1.91 7.61 -20.94
N MET A 59 -1.73 8.89 -20.61
CA MET A 59 -2.77 9.91 -20.68
C MET A 59 -3.14 10.20 -22.15
N THR A 60 -4.10 9.46 -22.71
CA THR A 60 -4.81 9.88 -23.90
C THR A 60 -6.25 9.34 -23.85
N SER A 61 -7.20 10.26 -23.59
CA SER A 61 -8.68 10.12 -23.73
C SER A 61 -9.44 9.37 -22.63
N PRO A 62 -10.74 9.67 -22.42
CA PRO A 62 -11.52 9.13 -21.31
C PRO A 62 -11.77 7.65 -21.54
N VAL A 63 -11.10 6.82 -20.75
CA VAL A 63 -11.39 5.40 -20.67
C VAL A 63 -12.13 5.14 -19.37
N GLU A 64 -13.28 4.53 -19.49
CA GLU A 64 -14.03 3.90 -18.43
C GLU A 64 -13.09 3.06 -17.55
N VAL A 65 -12.94 3.43 -16.28
CA VAL A 65 -12.11 2.66 -15.35
C VAL A 65 -12.92 1.43 -14.95
N ASN A 66 -12.77 0.37 -15.71
CA ASN A 66 -13.10 -0.96 -15.22
C ASN A 66 -12.11 -1.26 -14.08
N ALA A 67 -12.66 -1.61 -12.92
CA ALA A 67 -11.90 -2.03 -11.76
C ALA A 67 -10.84 -3.04 -12.19
N ALA A 68 -9.57 -2.71 -11.95
CA ALA A 68 -8.46 -3.49 -12.46
C ALA A 68 -8.48 -4.89 -11.85
N SER A 69 -8.87 -5.86 -12.64
CA SER A 69 -8.64 -7.27 -12.37
C SER A 69 -7.13 -7.51 -12.44
N GLY A 70 -6.48 -7.60 -11.28
CA GLY A 70 -5.06 -7.84 -11.22
C GLY A 70 -4.59 -8.16 -9.80
N PRO A 71 -3.34 -8.64 -9.64
CA PRO A 71 -2.81 -8.98 -8.33
C PRO A 71 -2.74 -7.73 -7.44
N MET A 72 -3.30 -7.83 -6.24
CA MET A 72 -3.20 -6.79 -5.22
C MET A 72 -2.04 -7.10 -4.28
N THR A 73 -1.09 -6.18 -4.17
CA THR A 73 0.01 -6.27 -3.20
C THR A 73 -0.33 -5.43 -1.97
N MET A 74 -0.19 -6.03 -0.81
CA MET A 74 -0.37 -5.38 0.49
C MET A 74 0.93 -5.43 1.28
N ARG A 75 1.27 -4.34 1.96
CA ARG A 75 2.45 -4.22 2.81
C ARG A 75 2.11 -3.67 4.18
N PHE A 76 2.70 -4.28 5.20
CA PHE A 76 2.75 -3.71 6.54
C PHE A 76 4.21 -3.39 6.87
N PHE A 77 4.48 -2.14 7.23
CA PHE A 77 5.84 -1.73 7.58
C PHE A 77 6.22 -2.29 8.94
N MET A 78 7.45 -2.75 9.05
CA MET A 78 7.98 -3.27 10.31
C MET A 78 8.49 -2.13 11.19
N PRO A 79 8.43 -2.28 12.53
CA PRO A 79 9.02 -1.30 13.44
C PRO A 79 10.50 -1.08 13.13
N MET A 80 10.97 0.16 13.28
CA MET A 80 12.36 0.55 13.01
C MET A 80 13.39 -0.14 13.91
N SER A 81 12.93 -0.75 15.01
CA SER A 81 13.76 -1.55 15.90
C SER A 81 14.19 -2.91 15.34
N TYR A 82 13.60 -3.33 14.21
CA TYR A 82 13.94 -4.59 13.56
C TYR A 82 14.84 -4.37 12.34
N SER A 83 15.70 -5.34 12.09
CA SER A 83 16.44 -5.51 10.84
C SER A 83 15.97 -6.76 10.11
N MET A 84 16.43 -6.98 8.88
CA MET A 84 16.12 -8.22 8.12
C MET A 84 16.61 -9.48 8.83
N GLU A 85 17.68 -9.37 9.64
CA GLU A 85 18.27 -10.48 10.38
C GLU A 85 17.50 -10.76 11.69
N THR A 86 16.90 -9.74 12.30
CA THR A 86 16.20 -9.86 13.61
C THR A 86 14.71 -10.14 13.45
N LEU A 87 14.14 -9.91 12.28
CA LEU A 87 12.74 -10.24 12.00
C LEU A 87 12.57 -11.76 11.95
N PRO A 88 11.58 -12.34 12.67
CA PRO A 88 11.29 -13.75 12.57
C PRO A 88 10.80 -14.13 11.20
N GLN A 89 11.23 -15.27 10.67
CA GLN A 89 10.83 -15.74 9.35
C GLN A 89 9.33 -16.09 9.32
N PRO A 90 8.58 -15.65 8.28
CA PRO A 90 7.19 -16.06 8.09
C PRO A 90 7.06 -17.60 7.96
N LEU A 91 5.99 -18.17 8.49
CA LEU A 91 5.66 -19.60 8.29
C LEU A 91 4.86 -19.80 6.99
N ASP A 92 4.11 -18.80 6.54
CA ASP A 92 3.38 -18.83 5.28
C ASP A 92 4.27 -18.27 4.16
N SER A 93 4.54 -19.06 3.14
CA SER A 93 5.40 -18.68 2.00
C SER A 93 4.84 -17.53 1.15
N ARG A 94 3.55 -17.21 1.30
CA ARG A 94 2.91 -16.06 0.63
C ARG A 94 3.26 -14.73 1.29
N VAL A 95 3.77 -14.75 2.52
CA VAL A 95 4.27 -13.56 3.22
C VAL A 95 5.78 -13.47 3.02
N LYS A 96 6.25 -12.36 2.50
CA LYS A 96 7.68 -12.09 2.24
C LYS A 96 8.12 -10.87 3.02
N LEU A 97 9.33 -10.92 3.54
CA LEU A 97 10.00 -9.73 4.07
C LEU A 97 10.77 -9.05 2.94
N VAL A 98 10.49 -7.77 2.74
CA VAL A 98 11.11 -6.97 1.68
C VAL A 98 11.73 -5.71 2.25
N GLN A 99 12.91 -5.38 1.77
CA GLN A 99 13.57 -4.11 2.06
C GLN A 99 13.25 -3.13 0.94
N LEU A 100 12.66 -2.00 1.30
CA LEU A 100 12.31 -0.93 0.37
C LEU A 100 13.38 0.15 0.45
N PRO A 101 13.88 0.62 -0.70
CA PRO A 101 14.89 1.69 -0.75
C PRO A 101 14.29 3.04 -0.33
N THR A 102 15.16 4.02 -0.19
CA THR A 102 14.72 5.43 -0.10
C THR A 102 14.03 5.83 -1.39
N THR A 103 12.84 6.42 -1.25
CA THR A 103 12.05 6.88 -2.41
C THR A 103 11.54 8.29 -2.18
N ARG A 104 11.32 9.02 -3.27
CA ARG A 104 10.64 10.31 -3.24
C ARG A 104 9.22 10.12 -3.74
N GLN A 105 8.26 10.55 -2.94
CA GLN A 105 6.83 10.33 -3.20
C GLN A 105 6.09 11.66 -3.31
N ALA A 106 5.22 11.77 -4.31
CA ALA A 106 4.14 12.75 -4.28
C ALA A 106 2.97 12.15 -3.50
N VAL A 107 2.39 12.93 -2.60
CA VAL A 107 1.38 12.46 -1.65
C VAL A 107 0.17 13.37 -1.65
N LEU A 108 -1.03 12.78 -1.71
CA LEU A 108 -2.29 13.46 -1.44
C LEU A 108 -2.94 12.85 -0.21
N ARG A 109 -2.99 13.60 0.89
CA ARG A 109 -3.67 13.21 2.14
C ARG A 109 -5.15 13.54 2.07
N PHE A 110 -5.99 12.66 2.59
CA PHE A 110 -7.44 12.86 2.68
C PHE A 110 -8.05 12.15 3.89
N THR A 111 -9.24 12.59 4.28
CA THR A 111 -10.07 11.96 5.31
C THR A 111 -11.27 11.26 4.65
N GLY A 112 -11.98 10.43 5.39
CA GLY A 112 -13.23 9.84 4.94
C GLY A 112 -13.14 8.37 4.55
N SER A 113 -13.95 7.99 3.57
CA SER A 113 -14.06 6.60 3.11
C SER A 113 -12.77 6.08 2.48
N THR A 114 -12.49 4.81 2.71
CA THR A 114 -11.41 4.04 2.08
C THR A 114 -11.91 3.18 0.93
N SER A 115 -13.14 3.45 0.44
CA SER A 115 -13.71 2.72 -0.69
C SER A 115 -12.86 2.91 -1.95
N GLU A 116 -12.90 1.91 -2.82
CA GLU A 116 -12.17 1.92 -4.08
C GLU A 116 -12.47 3.17 -4.93
N ALA A 117 -13.75 3.55 -5.02
CA ALA A 117 -14.15 4.75 -5.74
C ALA A 117 -13.53 6.03 -5.16
N THR A 118 -13.44 6.15 -3.83
CA THR A 118 -12.80 7.30 -3.18
C THR A 118 -11.30 7.30 -3.46
N VAL A 119 -10.63 6.16 -3.33
CA VAL A 119 -9.20 6.01 -3.61
C VAL A 119 -8.90 6.36 -5.07
N ALA A 120 -9.69 5.84 -6.02
CA ALA A 120 -9.54 6.14 -7.45
C ALA A 120 -9.70 7.64 -7.75
N LEU A 121 -10.70 8.30 -7.15
CA LEU A 121 -10.89 9.74 -7.28
C LEU A 121 -9.67 10.53 -6.76
N LYS A 122 -9.15 10.17 -5.57
CA LYS A 122 -7.99 10.83 -4.98
C LYS A 122 -6.72 10.58 -5.78
N THR A 123 -6.55 9.38 -6.32
CA THR A 123 -5.47 9.04 -7.25
C THR A 123 -5.51 9.92 -8.50
N LYS A 124 -6.69 10.07 -9.12
CA LYS A 124 -6.86 10.94 -10.28
C LYS A 124 -6.50 12.40 -9.97
N LEU A 125 -6.89 12.91 -8.80
CA LEU A 125 -6.53 14.27 -8.36
C LEU A 125 -5.02 14.42 -8.15
N LEU A 126 -4.35 13.43 -7.54
CA LEU A 126 -2.89 13.43 -7.36
C LEU A 126 -2.18 13.49 -8.71
N LEU A 127 -2.53 12.59 -9.63
CA LEU A 127 -1.89 12.50 -10.94
C LEU A 127 -2.19 13.76 -11.79
N GLY A 128 -3.40 14.31 -11.71
CA GLY A 128 -3.75 15.56 -12.36
C GLY A 128 -2.91 16.74 -11.87
N GLY A 129 -2.68 16.84 -10.56
CA GLY A 129 -1.79 17.86 -9.99
C GLY A 129 -0.32 17.69 -10.40
N LEU A 130 0.15 16.47 -10.58
CA LEU A 130 1.50 16.19 -11.08
C LEU A 130 1.68 16.64 -12.54
N GLY A 131 0.66 16.51 -13.37
CA GLY A 131 0.71 16.89 -14.79
C GLY A 131 1.07 18.36 -15.06
N SER A 132 0.83 19.25 -14.09
CA SER A 132 1.23 20.68 -14.13
C SER A 132 2.49 20.99 -13.34
N SER A 133 3.20 20.00 -12.84
CA SER A 133 4.41 20.16 -12.04
C SER A 133 5.65 19.67 -12.80
N ARG A 134 6.83 19.96 -12.22
CA ARG A 134 8.11 19.38 -12.71
C ARG A 134 8.31 17.91 -12.37
N TRP A 135 7.43 17.32 -11.55
CA TRP A 135 7.57 15.96 -11.07
C TRP A 135 6.87 14.97 -11.98
N LYS A 136 7.54 13.89 -12.33
CA LYS A 136 6.99 12.79 -13.15
C LYS A 136 6.75 11.56 -12.30
N ALA A 137 5.59 10.93 -12.45
CA ALA A 137 5.28 9.67 -11.80
C ALA A 137 6.13 8.53 -12.39
N LEU A 138 6.75 7.71 -11.53
CA LEU A 138 7.64 6.61 -11.93
C LEU A 138 6.99 5.22 -11.87
N GLY A 139 5.73 5.11 -11.51
CA GLY A 139 5.11 3.79 -11.39
C GLY A 139 3.66 3.85 -10.93
N PRO A 140 3.12 2.72 -10.47
CA PRO A 140 1.76 2.64 -9.98
C PRO A 140 1.58 3.46 -8.70
N THR A 141 0.36 3.93 -8.47
CA THR A 141 -0.02 4.59 -7.23
C THR A 141 -0.28 3.58 -6.12
N SER A 142 -0.01 3.99 -4.89
CA SER A 142 -0.31 3.21 -3.68
C SER A 142 -1.26 3.98 -2.78
N ALA A 143 -2.14 3.27 -2.07
CA ALA A 143 -2.99 3.82 -1.03
C ALA A 143 -2.47 3.40 0.35
N TYR A 144 -2.46 4.35 1.29
CA TYR A 144 -1.96 4.18 2.65
C TYR A 144 -3.07 4.50 3.65
N PHE A 145 -3.34 3.57 4.56
CA PHE A 145 -4.39 3.68 5.57
C PHE A 145 -3.78 3.65 6.96
N TYR A 146 -4.00 4.73 7.72
CA TYR A 146 -3.34 4.95 9.02
C TYR A 146 -4.18 4.50 10.21
N ASN A 147 -5.47 4.29 10.01
CA ASN A 147 -6.41 4.03 11.10
C ASN A 147 -7.05 2.65 10.98
N PRO A 148 -7.39 2.01 12.11
CA PRO A 148 -8.18 0.79 12.13
C PRO A 148 -9.54 0.94 11.43
N PRO A 149 -10.12 -0.15 10.89
CA PRO A 149 -11.37 -0.08 10.12
C PRO A 149 -12.58 0.43 10.93
N TRP A 150 -12.57 0.30 12.25
CA TRP A 150 -13.61 0.82 13.15
C TRP A 150 -13.49 2.32 13.47
N THR A 151 -12.43 2.99 13.02
CA THR A 151 -12.32 4.45 13.16
C THR A 151 -13.41 5.14 12.34
N ILE A 152 -14.06 6.12 12.94
CA ILE A 152 -15.09 6.91 12.28
C ILE A 152 -14.50 7.56 11.00
N PRO A 153 -15.19 7.48 9.85
CA PRO A 153 -14.59 7.86 8.56
C PRO A 153 -13.96 9.26 8.53
N PHE A 154 -14.61 10.28 9.08
CA PHE A 154 -14.09 11.65 9.04
C PHE A 154 -12.87 11.88 9.95
N LEU A 155 -12.55 10.94 10.85
CA LEU A 155 -11.34 10.95 11.68
C LEU A 155 -10.19 10.13 11.08
N ARG A 156 -10.43 9.44 9.97
CA ARG A 156 -9.40 8.63 9.32
C ARG A 156 -8.40 9.53 8.60
N THR A 157 -7.14 9.15 8.70
CA THR A 157 -6.07 9.67 7.84
C THR A 157 -5.77 8.64 6.77
N ASN A 158 -5.88 9.05 5.52
CA ASN A 158 -5.57 8.24 4.36
C ASN A 158 -4.66 9.03 3.42
N GLU A 159 -3.86 8.34 2.65
CA GLU A 159 -3.01 8.96 1.64
C GLU A 159 -3.04 8.13 0.35
N VAL A 160 -3.02 8.79 -0.78
CA VAL A 160 -2.61 8.19 -2.04
C VAL A 160 -1.27 8.79 -2.43
N MET A 161 -0.38 7.96 -2.95
CA MET A 161 0.96 8.41 -3.32
C MET A 161 1.48 7.69 -4.55
N VAL A 162 2.47 8.31 -5.17
CA VAL A 162 3.20 7.76 -6.31
C VAL A 162 4.65 8.17 -6.22
N GLU A 163 5.55 7.25 -6.55
CA GLU A 163 6.97 7.58 -6.66
C GLU A 163 7.21 8.58 -7.78
N VAL A 164 8.06 9.57 -7.54
CA VAL A 164 8.33 10.65 -8.49
C VAL A 164 9.82 10.93 -8.65
N SER A 165 10.20 11.34 -9.85
CA SER A 165 11.47 12.01 -10.13
C SER A 165 11.23 13.43 -10.63
N ASN A 166 12.25 14.25 -10.53
CA ASN A 166 12.38 15.49 -11.29
C ASN A 166 13.55 15.31 -12.24
N ASP A 167 13.26 15.16 -13.50
CA ASP A 167 14.28 15.25 -14.55
C ASP A 167 14.63 16.72 -14.80
#